data_add45dee67882c9d2763579fab293f12
#
_entry.id   add45dee67882c9d2763579fab293f12
#
_cell.length_a   1.000
_cell.length_b   1.000
_cell.length_c   1.000
_cell.angle_alpha   90.00
_cell.angle_beta   90.00
_cell.angle_gamma   90.00
#
_symmetry.space_group_name_H-M   'P 1'
#
loop_
_entity.id
_entity.type
_entity.pdbx_description
1 polymer ?
#
loop_
_entity_poly.entity_id
_entity_poly.type
_entity_poly.pdbx_seq_one_letter_code
_entity_poly.pdbx_strand_id
1 'polypeptide(L)'
;MKITLGSLSIVFEMAKNPNNLIIRHQDEAAKERSACGHRYRLLSQGDEGVAAWAHAVDIDGAKPHYHKISTELYYVLEGEGKVLLDGEEQEVRPGTMVHIPPGVVHGAVGKMRVLVVGIPDIDDSDVFYVDE
;
A
#
# COMPACT_ATOMS: atom_id res chain seq x y z
N MET A 1 -24.09 5.78 -7.17
CA MET A 1 -24.41 6.85 -8.12
C MET A 1 -24.98 6.25 -9.38
N LYS A 2 -25.96 6.87 -9.95
CA LYS A 2 -26.61 6.39 -11.16
C LYS A 2 -26.39 7.40 -12.28
N ILE A 3 -25.86 6.95 -13.40
CA ILE A 3 -25.65 7.79 -14.58
C ILE A 3 -26.47 7.21 -15.72
N THR A 4 -27.21 8.06 -16.40
CA THR A 4 -28.00 7.65 -17.55
C THR A 4 -27.38 8.25 -18.81
N LEU A 5 -27.06 7.37 -19.78
CA LEU A 5 -26.50 7.76 -21.07
C LEU A 5 -27.49 7.32 -22.14
N GLY A 6 -28.25 8.28 -22.65
CA GLY A 6 -29.32 7.98 -23.61
C GLY A 6 -30.34 7.05 -22.98
N SER A 7 -30.63 5.92 -23.62
CA SER A 7 -31.55 4.91 -23.11
C SER A 7 -30.87 3.88 -22.20
N LEU A 8 -29.57 3.99 -22.03
CA LEU A 8 -28.81 3.05 -21.20
C LEU A 8 -28.53 3.66 -19.85
N SER A 9 -29.00 2.99 -18.81
CA SER A 9 -28.66 3.36 -17.44
C SER A 9 -27.46 2.57 -16.99
N ILE A 10 -26.43 3.29 -16.60
CA ILE A 10 -25.25 2.69 -16.01
C ILE A 10 -25.32 2.92 -14.51
N VAL A 11 -25.46 1.85 -13.77
CA VAL A 11 -25.39 1.91 -12.33
C VAL A 11 -23.94 1.63 -11.94
N PHE A 12 -23.27 2.65 -11.44
CA PHE A 12 -22.02 2.45 -10.78
C PHE A 12 -22.35 2.02 -9.36
N GLU A 13 -22.14 0.75 -9.10
CA GLU A 13 -22.09 0.30 -7.73
C GLU A 13 -20.86 0.92 -7.10
N MET A 14 -20.93 2.21 -6.89
CA MET A 14 -19.99 2.87 -6.02
C MET A 14 -20.10 2.17 -4.67
N ALA A 15 -19.22 2.42 -3.79
CA ALA A 15 -19.29 1.92 -2.44
C ALA A 15 -20.69 2.11 -1.85
N LYS A 16 -21.07 1.26 -0.88
CA LYS A 16 -22.32 1.40 -0.12
C LYS A 16 -22.47 2.79 0.48
N ASN A 17 -21.36 3.46 0.73
CA ASN A 17 -21.32 4.85 1.17
C ASN A 17 -20.64 5.68 0.08
N PRO A 18 -21.39 6.10 -0.97
CA PRO A 18 -20.80 6.83 -2.09
C PRO A 18 -20.25 8.20 -1.69
N ASN A 19 -20.61 8.70 -0.50
CA ASN A 19 -20.10 9.95 0.03
C ASN A 19 -19.04 9.72 1.10
N ASN A 20 -18.44 8.52 1.13
CA ASN A 20 -17.41 8.21 2.10
C ASN A 20 -16.12 8.93 1.75
N LEU A 21 -16.01 10.15 2.21
CA LEU A 21 -14.84 10.97 2.07
C LEU A 21 -13.96 10.74 3.30
N ILE A 22 -12.72 10.36 3.09
CA ILE A 22 -11.81 10.04 4.18
C ILE A 22 -10.68 11.06 4.21
N ILE A 23 -10.49 11.67 5.36
CA ILE A 23 -9.35 12.52 5.65
C ILE A 23 -8.71 11.97 6.90
N ARG A 24 -7.47 11.50 6.80
CA ARG A 24 -6.72 10.98 7.93
C ARG A 24 -5.29 11.48 7.90
N HIS A 25 -4.78 11.73 9.07
CA HIS A 25 -3.40 12.11 9.24
C HIS A 25 -2.65 10.96 9.91
N GLN A 26 -1.44 10.69 9.44
CA GLN A 26 -0.64 9.59 9.96
C GLN A 26 -0.38 9.68 11.48
N ASP A 27 -0.27 10.90 11.99
CA ASP A 27 -0.02 11.10 13.42
C ASP A 27 -1.22 10.76 14.30
N GLU A 28 -2.39 10.61 13.69
CA GLU A 28 -3.63 10.22 14.38
C GLU A 28 -3.91 8.71 14.29
N ALA A 29 -3.14 8.00 13.48
CA ALA A 29 -3.31 6.58 13.29
C ALA A 29 -2.51 5.79 14.33
N ALA A 30 -3.03 4.63 14.70
CA ALA A 30 -2.33 3.74 15.62
C ALA A 30 -1.08 3.16 14.96
N LYS A 31 -0.01 3.03 15.73
CA LYS A 31 1.22 2.40 15.28
C LYS A 31 1.07 0.88 15.35
N GLU A 32 1.27 0.20 14.23
CA GLU A 32 1.15 -1.24 14.14
C GLU A 32 2.38 -1.85 13.48
N ARG A 33 2.76 -3.05 13.90
CA ARG A 33 3.81 -3.80 13.20
C ARG A 33 3.27 -4.39 11.90
N SER A 34 4.05 -4.28 10.82
CA SER A 34 3.74 -4.86 9.52
C SER A 34 4.95 -5.61 8.97
N ALA A 35 4.82 -6.17 7.78
CA ALA A 35 5.92 -6.87 7.12
C ALA A 35 7.13 -5.96 6.88
N CYS A 36 6.90 -4.68 6.67
CA CYS A 36 7.95 -3.72 6.30
C CYS A 36 8.51 -2.91 7.48
N GLY A 37 7.80 -2.88 8.59
CA GLY A 37 8.18 -2.06 9.73
C GLY A 37 6.97 -1.69 10.56
N HIS A 38 6.88 -0.43 10.95
CA HIS A 38 5.73 0.08 11.67
C HIS A 38 4.85 0.89 10.74
N ARG A 39 3.58 0.52 10.66
CA ARG A 39 2.63 1.18 9.77
C ARG A 39 1.62 2.03 10.53
N TYR A 40 1.18 3.06 9.84
CA TYR A 40 0.09 3.93 10.26
C TYR A 40 -0.93 3.90 9.14
N ARG A 41 -2.09 3.31 9.38
CA ARG A 41 -3.11 3.10 8.36
C ARG A 41 -3.78 4.41 7.97
N LEU A 42 -3.75 4.73 6.69
CA LEU A 42 -4.46 5.88 6.13
C LEU A 42 -5.74 5.44 5.43
N LEU A 43 -5.65 4.41 4.60
CA LEU A 43 -6.80 3.72 4.02
C LEU A 43 -6.61 2.22 4.26
N SER A 44 -7.67 1.53 4.59
CA SER A 44 -7.56 0.11 4.88
C SER A 44 -8.81 -0.65 4.46
N GLN A 45 -8.69 -1.96 4.48
CA GLN A 45 -9.77 -2.87 4.13
C GLN A 45 -11.05 -2.65 4.96
N GLY A 46 -10.93 -2.09 6.16
CA GLY A 46 -12.11 -1.77 6.97
C GLY A 46 -12.89 -0.57 6.46
N ASP A 47 -12.36 0.17 5.52
CA ASP A 47 -13.01 1.35 4.97
C ASP A 47 -13.86 0.98 3.76
N GLU A 48 -15.12 1.37 3.77
CA GLU A 48 -16.00 1.10 2.63
C GLU A 48 -15.61 1.96 1.43
N GLY A 49 -15.57 1.32 0.28
CA GLY A 49 -15.44 2.02 -1.00
C GLY A 49 -14.05 2.45 -1.38
N VAL A 50 -13.03 1.99 -0.68
CA VAL A 50 -11.67 2.28 -1.10
C VAL A 50 -11.20 1.22 -2.10
N ALA A 51 -10.52 1.67 -3.13
CA ALA A 51 -9.99 0.79 -4.19
C ALA A 51 -8.60 0.25 -3.85
N ALA A 52 -7.97 0.81 -2.85
CA ALA A 52 -6.61 0.49 -2.44
C ALA A 52 -6.48 0.71 -0.95
N TRP A 53 -5.54 0.02 -0.32
CA TRP A 53 -5.10 0.40 1.00
C TRP A 53 -3.87 1.31 0.90
N ALA A 54 -3.65 2.13 1.89
CA ALA A 54 -2.50 3.04 1.93
C ALA A 54 -2.04 3.21 3.37
N HIS A 55 -0.76 3.02 3.60
CA HIS A 55 -0.15 3.14 4.93
C HIS A 55 1.09 4.01 4.84
N ALA A 56 1.31 4.86 5.83
CA ALA A 56 2.63 5.41 6.07
C ALA A 56 3.42 4.37 6.84
N VAL A 57 4.63 4.06 6.41
CA VAL A 57 5.43 2.99 7.01
C VAL A 57 6.82 3.50 7.36
N ASP A 58 7.19 3.34 8.63
CA ASP A 58 8.58 3.50 9.05
C ASP A 58 9.27 2.17 8.84
N ILE A 59 10.20 2.12 7.91
CA ILE A 59 10.91 0.90 7.56
C ILE A 59 11.75 0.44 8.76
N ASP A 60 11.56 -0.82 9.12
CA ASP A 60 12.30 -1.43 10.22
C ASP A 60 12.27 -2.95 10.07
N GLY A 61 13.36 -3.51 9.55
CA GLY A 61 13.49 -4.94 9.39
C GLY A 61 12.47 -5.55 8.45
N ALA A 62 12.28 -4.93 7.29
CA ALA A 62 11.39 -5.47 6.28
C ALA A 62 11.94 -6.81 5.76
N LYS A 63 11.24 -7.89 6.09
CA LYS A 63 11.61 -9.22 5.61
C LYS A 63 11.24 -9.36 4.14
N PRO A 64 12.08 -10.02 3.33
CA PRO A 64 11.72 -10.30 1.94
C PRO A 64 10.40 -11.06 1.86
N HIS A 65 9.49 -10.54 1.08
CA HIS A 65 8.15 -11.10 0.92
C HIS A 65 7.61 -10.73 -0.45
N TYR A 66 6.49 -11.32 -0.81
CA TYR A 66 5.79 -11.01 -2.07
C TYR A 66 4.29 -11.10 -1.87
N HIS A 67 3.57 -10.55 -2.83
CA HIS A 67 2.12 -10.63 -2.90
C HIS A 67 1.74 -11.38 -4.17
N LYS A 68 0.71 -12.21 -4.10
CA LYS A 68 0.26 -12.97 -5.27
C LYS A 68 -0.73 -12.18 -6.12
N ILE A 69 -1.48 -11.29 -5.49
CA ILE A 69 -2.57 -10.57 -6.12
C ILE A 69 -2.26 -9.09 -6.21
N SER A 70 -1.77 -8.50 -5.12
CA SER A 70 -1.60 -7.05 -5.02
C SER A 70 -0.38 -6.55 -5.77
N THR A 71 -0.57 -5.40 -6.39
CA THR A 71 0.53 -4.52 -6.80
C THR A 71 0.79 -3.56 -5.66
N GLU A 72 2.05 -3.31 -5.34
CA GLU A 72 2.40 -2.27 -4.39
C GLU A 72 3.13 -1.11 -5.03
N LEU A 73 2.87 0.06 -4.49
CA LEU A 73 3.60 1.27 -4.84
C LEU A 73 4.26 1.79 -3.57
N TYR A 74 5.54 2.14 -3.67
CA TYR A 74 6.26 2.81 -2.59
C TYR A 74 6.59 4.22 -3.05
N TYR A 75 6.32 5.18 -2.20
CA TYR A 75 6.78 6.55 -2.43
C TYR A 75 7.53 7.00 -1.19
N VAL A 76 8.82 7.28 -1.35
CA VAL A 76 9.68 7.65 -0.22
C VAL A 76 9.37 9.06 0.22
N LEU A 77 8.98 9.21 1.49
CA LEU A 77 8.61 10.51 2.07
C LEU A 77 9.78 11.18 2.77
N GLU A 78 10.56 10.41 3.52
CA GLU A 78 11.66 10.91 4.34
C GLU A 78 12.76 9.87 4.44
N GLY A 79 13.96 10.33 4.74
CA GLY A 79 15.08 9.44 5.03
C GLY A 79 15.72 8.87 3.78
N GLU A 80 16.50 7.84 3.98
CA GLU A 80 17.24 7.19 2.91
C GLU A 80 17.35 5.71 3.18
N GLY A 81 17.44 4.93 2.13
CA GLY A 81 17.58 3.49 2.24
C GLY A 81 17.71 2.81 0.90
N LYS A 82 17.45 1.54 0.92
CA LYS A 82 17.48 0.70 -0.27
C LYS A 82 16.23 -0.15 -0.31
N VAL A 83 15.75 -0.43 -1.52
CA VAL A 83 14.75 -1.45 -1.75
C VAL A 83 15.41 -2.66 -2.39
N LEU A 84 14.91 -3.84 -2.02
CA LEU A 84 15.32 -5.11 -2.60
C LEU A 84 14.21 -5.53 -3.56
N LEU A 85 14.55 -5.74 -4.82
CA LEU A 85 13.62 -6.16 -5.86
C LEU A 85 14.21 -7.36 -6.57
N ASP A 86 13.63 -8.53 -6.36
CA ASP A 86 14.12 -9.78 -6.94
C ASP A 86 15.61 -10.02 -6.67
N GLY A 87 16.07 -9.72 -5.45
CA GLY A 87 17.44 -9.91 -5.03
C GLY A 87 18.41 -8.80 -5.40
N GLU A 88 17.95 -7.78 -6.12
CA GLU A 88 18.77 -6.62 -6.46
C GLU A 88 18.49 -5.46 -5.51
N GLU A 89 19.51 -4.81 -5.03
CA GLU A 89 19.39 -3.63 -4.19
C GLU A 89 19.39 -2.37 -5.06
N GLN A 90 18.46 -1.48 -4.75
CA GLN A 90 18.37 -0.16 -5.39
C GLN A 90 18.32 0.91 -4.32
N GLU A 91 19.18 1.91 -4.43
CA GLU A 91 19.12 3.06 -3.53
C GLU A 91 17.90 3.91 -3.84
N VAL A 92 17.26 4.38 -2.78
CA VAL A 92 16.09 5.26 -2.89
C VAL A 92 16.25 6.46 -1.95
N ARG A 93 15.56 7.53 -2.28
CA ARG A 93 15.58 8.77 -1.54
C ARG A 93 14.21 9.44 -1.60
N PRO A 94 13.92 10.45 -0.79
CA PRO A 94 12.62 11.15 -0.86
C PRO A 94 12.26 11.56 -2.28
N GLY A 95 11.03 11.26 -2.68
CA GLY A 95 10.55 11.51 -4.03
C GLY A 95 10.69 10.32 -4.98
N THR A 96 11.30 9.22 -4.53
CA THR A 96 11.40 8.00 -5.36
C THR A 96 10.10 7.22 -5.32
N MET A 97 9.62 6.83 -6.50
CA MET A 97 8.49 5.93 -6.68
C MET A 97 9.00 4.55 -7.07
N VAL A 98 8.50 3.52 -6.40
CA VAL A 98 8.80 2.12 -6.73
C VAL A 98 7.49 1.42 -7.06
N HIS A 99 7.47 0.71 -8.18
CA HIS A 99 6.34 -0.10 -8.61
C HIS A 99 6.70 -1.57 -8.46
N ILE A 100 5.91 -2.31 -7.69
CA ILE A 100 6.16 -3.70 -7.37
C ILE A 100 4.98 -4.55 -7.83
N PRO A 101 5.10 -5.22 -8.98
CA PRO A 101 4.05 -6.10 -9.47
C PRO A 101 3.84 -7.33 -8.57
N PRO A 102 2.70 -8.02 -8.70
CA PRO A 102 2.51 -9.30 -8.02
C PRO A 102 3.62 -10.29 -8.33
N GLY A 103 4.00 -11.07 -7.35
CA GLY A 103 5.01 -12.12 -7.48
C GLY A 103 6.45 -11.67 -7.30
N VAL A 104 6.70 -10.37 -7.26
CA VAL A 104 8.06 -9.86 -7.09
C VAL A 104 8.44 -9.89 -5.61
N VAL A 105 9.47 -10.63 -5.29
CA VAL A 105 10.02 -10.66 -3.93
C VAL A 105 10.71 -9.33 -3.66
N HIS A 106 10.33 -8.69 -2.56
CA HIS A 106 10.83 -7.37 -2.23
C HIS A 106 11.02 -7.20 -0.72
N GLY A 107 11.78 -6.20 -0.38
CA GLY A 107 12.02 -5.77 0.98
C GLY A 107 12.61 -4.38 0.97
N ALA A 108 12.90 -3.85 2.13
CA ALA A 108 13.49 -2.53 2.26
C ALA A 108 14.36 -2.47 3.50
N VAL A 109 15.42 -1.70 3.42
CA VAL A 109 16.32 -1.45 4.54
C VAL A 109 16.67 0.03 4.58
N GLY A 110 17.07 0.48 5.75
CA GLY A 110 17.45 1.86 5.97
C GLY A 110 16.46 2.56 6.89
N LYS A 111 16.75 3.82 7.16
CA LYS A 111 15.93 4.65 8.04
C LYS A 111 15.15 5.62 7.18
N MET A 112 13.93 5.22 6.85
CA MET A 112 13.06 6.02 5.98
C MET A 112 11.60 5.79 6.29
N ARG A 113 10.79 6.78 5.93
CA ARG A 113 9.33 6.67 5.92
C ARG A 113 8.87 6.61 4.49
N VAL A 114 8.00 5.66 4.21
CA VAL A 114 7.50 5.36 2.87
C VAL A 114 5.98 5.34 2.90
N LEU A 115 5.35 5.96 1.90
CA LEU A 115 3.94 5.73 1.65
C LEU A 115 3.84 4.45 0.83
N VAL A 116 3.13 3.47 1.38
CA VAL A 116 2.91 2.19 0.70
C VAL A 116 1.44 2.10 0.31
N VAL A 117 1.19 1.84 -0.96
CA VAL A 117 -0.16 1.69 -1.51
C VAL A 117 -0.29 0.29 -2.09
N GLY A 118 -1.33 -0.42 -1.71
CA GLY A 118 -1.63 -1.75 -2.24
C GLY A 118 -2.91 -1.76 -3.05
N ILE A 119 -2.86 -2.31 -4.23
CA ILE A 119 -3.97 -2.36 -5.19
C ILE A 119 -4.16 -3.81 -5.65
N PRO A 120 -5.35 -4.39 -5.52
CA PRO A 120 -6.55 -3.87 -4.88
C PRO A 120 -6.44 -3.87 -3.35
N ASP A 121 -7.52 -3.46 -2.69
CA ASP A 121 -7.60 -3.44 -1.23
C ASP A 121 -7.75 -4.86 -0.68
N ILE A 122 -6.63 -5.50 -0.41
CA ILE A 122 -6.56 -6.84 0.18
C ILE A 122 -5.80 -6.73 1.51
N ASP A 123 -6.23 -7.53 2.47
CA ASP A 123 -5.59 -7.55 3.78
C ASP A 123 -4.24 -8.31 3.77
N ASP A 124 -3.70 -8.53 4.95
CA ASP A 124 -2.41 -9.21 5.13
C ASP A 124 -2.43 -10.69 4.70
N SER A 125 -3.58 -11.23 4.26
CA SER A 125 -3.66 -12.60 3.76
C SER A 125 -2.89 -12.81 2.47
N ASP A 126 -2.58 -11.72 1.75
CA ASP A 126 -1.80 -11.77 0.51
C ASP A 126 -0.31 -11.45 0.74
N VAL A 127 0.18 -11.69 1.93
CA VAL A 127 1.61 -11.52 2.25
C VAL A 127 2.25 -12.89 2.41
N PHE A 128 3.27 -13.16 1.61
CA PHE A 128 3.99 -14.43 1.62
C PHE A 128 5.47 -14.18 1.80
N TYR A 129 6.04 -14.79 2.81
CA TYR A 129 7.47 -14.65 3.08
C TYR A 129 8.24 -15.71 2.30
N VAL A 130 9.42 -15.35 1.84
CA VAL A 130 10.31 -16.34 1.26
C VAL A 130 10.84 -17.25 2.36
N ASP A 131 11.22 -18.45 1.98
CA ASP A 131 11.68 -19.45 2.92
C ASP A 131 12.83 -18.95 3.77
N GLU A 132 12.72 -19.28 5.01
CA GLU A 132 13.71 -18.97 6.00
C GLU A 132 14.63 -20.16 6.23
#